data_1edd209591f0fbaf1c7cf09c08562085
#
_entry.id   1edd209591f0fbaf1c7cf09c08562085
#
_cell.length_a   1.000
_cell.length_b   1.000
_cell.length_c   1.000
_cell.angle_alpha   90.00
_cell.angle_beta   90.00
_cell.angle_gamma   90.00
#
_symmetry.space_group_name_H-M   'P 1'
#
loop_
_entity.id
_entity.type
_entity.pdbx_description
1 polymer ?
#
loop_
_entity_poly.entity_id
_entity_poly.type
_entity_poly.pdbx_seq_one_letter_code
_entity_poly.pdbx_strand_id
1 'polypeptide(L)'
;MNLFSAPADISSKDLPLRDDVRLLGRILGDTLREQEGEASFQLIENVRRAAVRFRRTQDDRDREQLEQTLDALSPGETLVVVRAFSYFSQLSNIAEDLHHNRRHRAHLKAGSAPKDGSLPLALERIEEKHIGKETLQAFLDSALISPVLTAHPTEVQRKSILDCHLIISRLLSERDRTDMTPDDLADNEEALHRFVLILWQTRMLRTARLNVRDEIKNGLEFYRYTFLTEIPKIYANLEKRLEARFGKDIRIPPLLRVGSWIGGDRDGNPYVTHDVMPDAVQQHSSLAFEHYLSETHLLGTRLSLTDRLVEVSDELRRLSDASPDKAASRNDEPYRRALILIYSRLSATAKQIGHKISHLPPVSRDVHPYATPQEFIADLDVLIDSLFKHGAVYLARGRIAYLRRAVEVFGFHLAPLDMRQHSAIHEQTVSELFSHSSGNANYKDLDEAARREVLLETLQAGKPLIADLEQYTPVAQSELRIMQAAAQIHQRFGRAALPNHIISKTDAVSDMLELALMLQQVGLLEGGKNPVLHVNPVLHINIIPLFETIEDLRGCG
;
A
#
# COMPACT_ATOMS: atom_id res chain seq x y z
N MET A 1 -14.98 38.49 12.55
CA MET A 1 -14.29 38.29 13.83
C MET A 1 -13.53 37.00 13.75
N ASN A 2 -12.17 37.02 13.81
CA ASN A 2 -11.35 35.84 13.50
C ASN A 2 -11.51 34.73 14.56
N LEU A 3 -12.00 33.56 14.16
CA LEU A 3 -12.24 32.39 14.98
C LEU A 3 -10.99 31.83 15.71
N PHE A 4 -9.78 32.17 15.24
CA PHE A 4 -8.55 31.52 15.70
C PHE A 4 -7.40 32.52 15.85
N SER A 5 -7.31 33.21 16.97
CA SER A 5 -6.10 33.94 17.35
C SER A 5 -5.18 33.06 18.19
N ALA A 6 -4.04 32.71 17.60
CA ALA A 6 -2.96 31.98 18.28
C ALA A 6 -2.20 32.88 19.28
N PRO A 7 -1.39 32.30 20.21
CA PRO A 7 -0.59 33.03 21.19
C PRO A 7 0.41 34.02 20.56
N ALA A 8 0.78 35.05 21.31
CA ALA A 8 1.53 36.21 20.85
C ALA A 8 3.01 35.99 20.50
N ASP A 9 3.53 34.77 20.61
CA ASP A 9 4.97 34.50 20.45
C ASP A 9 5.21 33.38 19.41
N ILE A 10 4.71 33.61 18.17
CA ILE A 10 4.92 32.65 17.09
C ILE A 10 6.06 33.14 16.20
N SER A 11 7.03 32.24 15.94
CA SER A 11 8.09 32.45 14.97
C SER A 11 7.52 32.89 13.61
N SER A 12 8.15 33.85 12.96
CA SER A 12 7.78 34.29 11.59
C SER A 12 7.70 33.11 10.58
N LYS A 13 8.37 32.03 10.90
CA LYS A 13 8.40 30.80 10.12
C LYS A 13 7.05 30.07 10.11
N ASP A 14 6.19 30.26 11.12
CA ASP A 14 4.91 29.56 11.29
C ASP A 14 3.71 30.42 10.86
N LEU A 15 3.95 31.64 10.36
CA LEU A 15 2.89 32.52 9.84
C LEU A 15 2.04 31.86 8.74
N PRO A 16 2.60 31.14 7.75
CA PRO A 16 1.79 30.49 6.71
C PRO A 16 0.84 29.44 7.27
N LEU A 17 1.27 28.65 8.25
CA LEU A 17 0.39 27.67 8.93
C LEU A 17 -0.77 28.37 9.62
N ARG A 18 -0.48 29.44 10.36
CA ARG A 18 -1.49 30.22 11.06
C ARG A 18 -2.53 30.81 10.10
N ASP A 19 -2.09 31.28 8.95
CA ASP A 19 -2.97 31.88 7.94
C ASP A 19 -3.86 30.83 7.29
N ASP A 20 -3.33 29.64 6.98
CA ASP A 20 -4.12 28.51 6.48
C ASP A 20 -5.16 28.02 7.51
N VAL A 21 -4.75 27.80 8.76
CA VAL A 21 -5.68 27.39 9.84
C VAL A 21 -6.76 28.45 10.07
N ARG A 22 -6.43 29.73 9.95
CA ARG A 22 -7.42 30.83 10.04
C ARG A 22 -8.39 30.83 8.87
N LEU A 23 -7.89 30.66 7.65
CA LEU A 23 -8.70 30.58 6.44
C LEU A 23 -9.69 29.42 6.54
N LEU A 24 -9.20 28.21 6.80
CA LEU A 24 -10.04 27.01 6.92
C LEU A 24 -11.02 27.10 8.08
N GLY A 25 -10.59 27.65 9.22
CA GLY A 25 -11.46 27.89 10.37
C GLY A 25 -12.56 28.91 10.10
N ARG A 26 -12.27 29.96 9.31
CA ARG A 26 -13.28 30.93 8.88
C ARG A 26 -14.28 30.27 7.94
N ILE A 27 -13.81 29.53 6.93
CA ILE A 27 -14.66 28.82 5.98
C ILE A 27 -15.57 27.81 6.69
N LEU A 28 -15.03 27.03 7.64
CA LEU A 28 -15.84 26.12 8.45
C LEU A 28 -16.86 26.86 9.30
N GLY A 29 -16.48 28.00 9.90
CA GLY A 29 -17.38 28.85 10.69
C GLY A 29 -18.54 29.42 9.86
N ASP A 30 -18.27 29.88 8.64
CA ASP A 30 -19.28 30.38 7.71
C ASP A 30 -20.23 29.24 7.28
N THR A 31 -19.67 28.05 6.97
CA THR A 31 -20.44 26.83 6.67
C THR A 31 -21.35 26.45 7.84
N LEU A 32 -20.86 26.48 9.08
CA LEU A 32 -21.65 26.21 10.29
C LEU A 32 -22.80 27.18 10.44
N ARG A 33 -22.56 28.47 10.24
CA ARG A 33 -23.56 29.52 10.34
C ARG A 33 -24.67 29.34 9.29
N GLU A 34 -24.29 29.00 8.08
CA GLU A 34 -25.23 28.76 6.97
C GLU A 34 -26.07 27.48 7.16
N GLN A 35 -25.47 26.40 7.65
CA GLN A 35 -26.10 25.08 7.70
C GLN A 35 -26.83 24.79 9.02
N GLU A 36 -26.29 25.27 10.16
CA GLU A 36 -26.79 24.98 11.50
C GLU A 36 -27.35 26.22 12.22
N GLY A 37 -27.21 27.39 11.60
CA GLY A 37 -27.70 28.67 12.12
C GLY A 37 -26.75 29.38 13.08
N GLU A 38 -27.05 30.67 13.37
CA GLU A 38 -26.22 31.53 14.20
C GLU A 38 -26.11 31.04 15.65
N ALA A 39 -27.17 30.43 16.22
CA ALA A 39 -27.15 29.92 17.59
C ALA A 39 -26.12 28.79 17.77
N SER A 40 -26.09 27.82 16.85
CA SER A 40 -25.12 26.73 16.85
C SER A 40 -23.69 27.23 16.65
N PHE A 41 -23.49 28.19 15.78
CA PHE A 41 -22.19 28.84 15.59
C PHE A 41 -21.70 29.53 16.88
N GLN A 42 -22.55 30.29 17.57
CA GLN A 42 -22.20 30.96 18.83
C GLN A 42 -21.90 29.94 19.95
N LEU A 43 -22.65 28.86 20.02
CA LEU A 43 -22.38 27.78 20.96
C LEU A 43 -20.96 27.20 20.76
N ILE A 44 -20.60 26.83 19.52
CA ILE A 44 -19.28 26.28 19.18
C ILE A 44 -18.19 27.28 19.52
N GLU A 45 -18.39 28.57 19.19
CA GLU A 45 -17.44 29.64 19.49
C GLU A 45 -17.26 29.85 21.00
N ASN A 46 -18.32 29.73 21.80
CA ASN A 46 -18.25 29.82 23.25
C ASN A 46 -17.46 28.65 23.85
N VAL A 47 -17.76 27.41 23.43
CA VAL A 47 -17.00 26.22 23.83
C VAL A 47 -15.53 26.35 23.48
N ARG A 48 -15.22 26.79 22.24
CA ARG A 48 -13.84 27.02 21.79
C ARG A 48 -13.11 28.05 22.66
N ARG A 49 -13.75 29.17 22.94
CA ARG A 49 -13.15 30.24 23.77
C ARG A 49 -12.91 29.77 25.21
N ALA A 50 -13.85 29.04 25.78
CA ALA A 50 -13.69 28.46 27.12
C ALA A 50 -12.53 27.45 27.16
N ALA A 51 -12.45 26.54 26.18
CA ALA A 51 -11.36 25.57 26.07
C ALA A 51 -9.98 26.25 25.89
N VAL A 52 -9.88 27.27 25.04
CA VAL A 52 -8.63 28.05 24.85
C VAL A 52 -8.24 28.80 26.13
N ARG A 53 -9.21 29.35 26.85
CA ARG A 53 -8.98 30.05 28.11
C ARG A 53 -8.45 29.06 29.15
N PHE A 54 -9.15 27.96 29.39
CA PHE A 54 -8.70 26.90 30.30
C PHE A 54 -7.28 26.42 29.98
N ARG A 55 -6.99 26.15 28.71
CA ARG A 55 -5.64 25.71 28.30
C ARG A 55 -4.55 26.73 28.61
N ARG A 56 -4.85 28.03 28.59
CA ARG A 56 -3.89 29.10 28.89
C ARG A 56 -3.73 29.32 30.39
N THR A 57 -4.80 29.33 31.13
CA THR A 57 -4.81 29.65 32.56
C THR A 57 -4.51 28.44 33.43
N GLN A 58 -4.89 27.24 32.99
CA GLN A 58 -4.92 26.01 33.82
C GLN A 58 -5.72 26.20 35.12
N ASP A 59 -6.71 27.13 35.11
CA ASP A 59 -7.54 27.47 36.27
C ASP A 59 -8.71 26.49 36.35
N ASP A 60 -8.94 25.90 37.52
CA ASP A 60 -10.04 24.98 37.78
C ASP A 60 -11.42 25.59 37.53
N ARG A 61 -11.58 26.88 37.74
CA ARG A 61 -12.84 27.60 37.45
C ARG A 61 -13.16 27.63 35.96
N ASP A 62 -12.14 27.88 35.12
CA ASP A 62 -12.30 27.84 33.66
C ASP A 62 -12.63 26.43 33.17
N ARG A 63 -12.08 25.40 33.82
CA ARG A 63 -12.39 24.00 33.61
C ARG A 63 -13.83 23.67 33.97
N GLU A 64 -14.25 24.01 35.21
CA GLU A 64 -15.61 23.78 35.67
C GLU A 64 -16.66 24.47 34.79
N GLN A 65 -16.39 25.69 34.36
CA GLN A 65 -17.26 26.41 33.43
C GLN A 65 -17.40 25.73 32.09
N LEU A 66 -16.28 25.19 31.53
CA LEU A 66 -16.29 24.42 30.28
C LEU A 66 -17.08 23.12 30.44
N GLU A 67 -16.84 22.36 31.52
CA GLU A 67 -17.55 21.11 31.84
C GLU A 67 -19.07 21.37 31.99
N GLN A 68 -19.49 22.37 32.75
CA GLN A 68 -20.90 22.75 32.88
C GLN A 68 -21.54 23.11 31.53
N THR A 69 -20.79 23.83 30.67
CA THR A 69 -21.27 24.17 29.32
C THR A 69 -21.49 22.93 28.47
N LEU A 70 -20.58 21.96 28.54
CA LEU A 70 -20.65 20.70 27.76
C LEU A 70 -21.75 19.76 28.29
N ASP A 71 -21.89 19.66 29.61
CA ASP A 71 -22.91 18.81 30.27
C ASP A 71 -24.34 19.31 30.03
N ALA A 72 -24.52 20.62 29.81
CA ALA A 72 -25.82 21.23 29.53
C ALA A 72 -26.29 21.04 28.07
N LEU A 73 -25.45 20.49 27.18
CA LEU A 73 -25.79 20.32 25.76
C LEU A 73 -26.86 19.24 25.56
N SER A 74 -27.84 19.52 24.72
CA SER A 74 -28.73 18.50 24.19
C SER A 74 -27.98 17.52 23.27
N PRO A 75 -28.51 16.30 23.05
CA PRO A 75 -27.88 15.35 22.12
C PRO A 75 -27.64 15.91 20.71
N GLY A 76 -28.56 16.77 20.23
CA GLY A 76 -28.40 17.44 18.93
C GLY A 76 -27.23 18.42 18.92
N GLU A 77 -27.15 19.30 19.92
CA GLU A 77 -26.05 20.27 20.08
C GLU A 77 -24.71 19.55 20.28
N THR A 78 -24.67 18.48 21.07
CA THR A 78 -23.48 17.65 21.26
C THR A 78 -22.97 17.11 19.93
N LEU A 79 -23.87 16.60 19.07
CA LEU A 79 -23.50 16.09 17.76
C LEU A 79 -22.89 17.21 16.87
N VAL A 80 -23.49 18.39 16.85
CA VAL A 80 -23.00 19.54 16.06
C VAL A 80 -21.62 20.00 16.58
N VAL A 81 -21.44 20.09 17.90
CA VAL A 81 -20.16 20.47 18.54
C VAL A 81 -19.08 19.44 18.21
N VAL A 82 -19.33 18.15 18.40
CA VAL A 82 -18.37 17.09 18.10
C VAL A 82 -17.97 17.09 16.62
N ARG A 83 -18.93 17.24 15.70
CA ARG A 83 -18.67 17.33 14.26
C ARG A 83 -17.81 18.53 13.92
N ALA A 84 -18.12 19.70 14.47
CA ALA A 84 -17.40 20.93 14.21
C ALA A 84 -15.92 20.83 14.61
N PHE A 85 -15.64 20.34 15.82
CA PHE A 85 -14.26 20.16 16.29
C PHE A 85 -13.53 19.03 15.55
N SER A 86 -14.23 17.96 15.18
CA SER A 86 -13.62 16.89 14.37
C SER A 86 -13.21 17.38 13.00
N TYR A 87 -14.07 18.08 12.26
CA TYR A 87 -13.71 18.67 10.97
C TYR A 87 -12.65 19.75 11.10
N PHE A 88 -12.72 20.58 12.13
CA PHE A 88 -11.67 21.57 12.38
C PHE A 88 -10.32 20.91 12.61
N SER A 89 -10.25 19.82 13.38
CA SER A 89 -9.02 19.05 13.60
C SER A 89 -8.49 18.48 12.29
N GLN A 90 -9.35 17.88 11.45
CA GLN A 90 -8.94 17.35 10.14
C GLN A 90 -8.41 18.46 9.22
N LEU A 91 -9.08 19.60 9.14
CA LEU A 91 -8.63 20.73 8.34
C LEU A 91 -7.31 21.32 8.85
N SER A 92 -7.13 21.38 10.17
CA SER A 92 -5.87 21.82 10.78
C SER A 92 -4.72 20.87 10.46
N ASN A 93 -4.96 19.55 10.51
CA ASN A 93 -3.96 18.55 10.13
C ASN A 93 -3.54 18.71 8.66
N ILE A 94 -4.47 18.98 7.74
CA ILE A 94 -4.13 19.26 6.33
C ILE A 94 -3.20 20.48 6.22
N ALA A 95 -3.48 21.55 6.97
CA ALA A 95 -2.64 22.75 6.98
C ALA A 95 -1.25 22.47 7.58
N GLU A 96 -1.18 21.66 8.66
CA GLU A 96 0.07 21.26 9.29
C GLU A 96 0.95 20.42 8.36
N ASP A 97 0.38 19.42 7.68
CA ASP A 97 1.08 18.58 6.70
C ASP A 97 1.65 19.42 5.56
N LEU A 98 0.84 20.35 5.04
CA LEU A 98 1.30 21.26 4.00
C LEU A 98 2.42 22.17 4.50
N HIS A 99 2.29 22.70 5.72
CA HIS A 99 3.33 23.53 6.34
C HIS A 99 4.62 22.74 6.57
N HIS A 100 4.53 21.48 6.97
CA HIS A 100 5.70 20.61 7.09
C HIS A 100 6.45 20.51 5.76
N ASN A 101 5.73 20.34 4.65
CA ASN A 101 6.31 20.33 3.30
C ASN A 101 6.94 21.68 2.93
N ARG A 102 6.31 22.83 3.28
CA ARG A 102 6.90 24.17 3.10
C ARG A 102 8.21 24.31 3.89
N ARG A 103 8.22 23.87 5.14
CA ARG A 103 9.42 23.90 5.99
C ARG A 103 10.54 23.04 5.43
N HIS A 104 10.22 21.85 4.92
CA HIS A 104 11.19 20.98 4.27
C HIS A 104 11.79 21.66 3.02
N ARG A 105 10.95 22.24 2.14
CA ARG A 105 11.41 22.98 0.95
C ARG A 105 12.28 24.19 1.33
N ALA A 106 11.91 24.95 2.36
CA ALA A 106 12.69 26.09 2.85
C ALA A 106 14.07 25.65 3.36
N HIS A 107 14.12 24.52 4.09
CA HIS A 107 15.36 23.92 4.57
C HIS A 107 16.30 23.52 3.41
N LEU A 108 15.74 22.87 2.37
CA LEU A 108 16.51 22.52 1.17
C LEU A 108 17.00 23.74 0.41
N LYS A 109 16.15 24.79 0.24
CA LYS A 109 16.54 26.03 -0.44
C LYS A 109 17.64 26.79 0.30
N ALA A 110 17.68 26.71 1.63
CA ALA A 110 18.71 27.34 2.45
C ALA A 110 20.06 26.58 2.45
N GLY A 111 20.15 25.43 1.78
CA GLY A 111 21.35 24.59 1.81
C GLY A 111 21.71 24.10 3.22
N SER A 112 20.71 23.97 4.10
CA SER A 112 20.90 23.54 5.48
C SER A 112 21.38 22.07 5.54
N ALA A 113 22.09 21.70 6.61
CA ALA A 113 22.56 20.32 6.81
C ALA A 113 21.42 19.30 6.72
N PRO A 114 21.67 18.12 6.18
CA PRO A 114 20.66 17.07 6.07
C PRO A 114 20.07 16.70 7.44
N LYS A 115 18.77 16.38 7.44
CA LYS A 115 18.05 16.00 8.66
C LYS A 115 18.33 14.54 9.02
N ASP A 116 18.26 14.22 10.32
CA ASP A 116 18.25 12.84 10.78
C ASP A 116 17.17 12.00 10.10
N GLY A 117 17.50 10.74 9.76
CA GLY A 117 16.62 9.84 9.04
C GLY A 117 16.44 10.15 7.55
N SER A 118 17.16 11.16 7.01
CA SER A 118 17.07 11.47 5.58
C SER A 118 18.10 10.71 4.75
N LEU A 119 17.73 10.38 3.51
CA LEU A 119 18.64 9.75 2.54
C LEU A 119 19.94 10.56 2.31
N PRO A 120 19.93 11.91 2.18
CA PRO A 120 21.17 12.68 2.08
C PRO A 120 22.13 12.43 3.24
N LEU A 121 21.64 12.43 4.49
CA LEU A 121 22.49 12.16 5.65
C LEU A 121 23.03 10.73 5.68
N ALA A 122 22.20 9.75 5.29
CA ALA A 122 22.68 8.37 5.18
C ALA A 122 23.82 8.23 4.17
N LEU A 123 23.73 8.92 3.04
CA LEU A 123 24.76 8.93 2.00
C LEU A 123 26.05 9.65 2.47
N GLU A 124 25.93 10.75 3.22
CA GLU A 124 27.09 11.43 3.84
C GLU A 124 27.79 10.50 4.85
N ARG A 125 27.04 9.79 5.71
CA ARG A 125 27.60 8.82 6.66
C ARG A 125 28.29 7.62 5.99
N ILE A 126 27.82 7.19 4.80
CA ILE A 126 28.48 6.16 3.99
C ILE A 126 29.85 6.67 3.53
N GLU A 127 29.95 7.93 3.09
CA GLU A 127 31.21 8.55 2.68
C GLU A 127 32.16 8.74 3.87
N GLU A 128 31.69 9.30 4.98
CA GLU A 128 32.47 9.51 6.19
C GLU A 128 33.09 8.21 6.75
N LYS A 129 32.32 7.11 6.64
CA LYS A 129 32.78 5.77 7.06
C LYS A 129 33.56 5.02 5.99
N HIS A 130 33.83 5.64 4.86
CA HIS A 130 34.57 5.04 3.73
C HIS A 130 34.03 3.68 3.27
N ILE A 131 32.69 3.53 3.27
CA ILE A 131 32.04 2.30 2.81
C ILE A 131 32.18 2.21 1.29
N GLY A 132 32.87 1.17 0.83
CA GLY A 132 33.11 0.92 -0.58
C GLY A 132 31.84 0.44 -1.33
N LYS A 133 31.91 0.53 -2.67
CA LYS A 133 30.81 0.15 -3.59
C LYS A 133 30.39 -1.31 -3.39
N GLU A 134 31.35 -2.24 -3.27
CA GLU A 134 31.10 -3.68 -3.13
C GLU A 134 30.32 -3.98 -1.84
N THR A 135 30.73 -3.37 -0.73
CA THR A 135 30.05 -3.51 0.57
C THR A 135 28.62 -2.95 0.51
N LEU A 136 28.46 -1.76 -0.11
CA LEU A 136 27.16 -1.15 -0.29
C LEU A 136 26.24 -1.99 -1.19
N GLN A 137 26.78 -2.54 -2.30
CA GLN A 137 26.02 -3.41 -3.20
C GLN A 137 25.55 -4.68 -2.48
N ALA A 138 26.43 -5.33 -1.73
CA ALA A 138 26.06 -6.52 -0.95
C ALA A 138 24.98 -6.23 0.09
N PHE A 139 25.02 -5.07 0.73
CA PHE A 139 23.96 -4.61 1.62
C PHE A 139 22.63 -4.40 0.86
N LEU A 140 22.66 -3.67 -0.27
CA LEU A 140 21.47 -3.41 -1.07
C LEU A 140 20.84 -4.70 -1.61
N ASP A 141 21.66 -5.67 -2.01
CA ASP A 141 21.20 -6.97 -2.54
C ASP A 141 20.45 -7.80 -1.47
N SER A 142 20.76 -7.61 -0.19
CA SER A 142 20.13 -8.31 0.95
C SER A 142 19.08 -7.48 1.69
N ALA A 143 19.02 -6.17 1.46
CA ALA A 143 18.15 -5.28 2.21
C ALA A 143 16.68 -5.47 1.83
N LEU A 144 15.80 -5.49 2.83
CA LEU A 144 14.35 -5.47 2.65
C LEU A 144 13.71 -4.55 3.67
N ILE A 145 12.92 -3.60 3.18
CA ILE A 145 12.03 -2.74 3.96
C ILE A 145 10.61 -3.10 3.54
N SER A 146 9.86 -3.73 4.43
CA SER A 146 8.51 -4.23 4.12
C SER A 146 7.48 -3.71 5.13
N PRO A 147 7.05 -2.44 5.00
CA PRO A 147 5.91 -1.97 5.78
C PRO A 147 4.63 -2.69 5.32
N VAL A 148 3.75 -3.00 6.27
CA VAL A 148 2.54 -3.77 6.02
C VAL A 148 1.31 -2.95 6.37
N LEU A 149 0.36 -2.84 5.44
CA LEU A 149 -0.93 -2.22 5.69
C LEU A 149 -1.81 -3.17 6.50
N THR A 150 -2.35 -2.65 7.60
CA THR A 150 -3.30 -3.37 8.45
C THR A 150 -4.67 -2.69 8.43
N ALA A 151 -5.75 -3.46 8.55
CA ALA A 151 -7.08 -2.90 8.72
C ALA A 151 -7.29 -2.51 10.19
N HIS A 152 -7.45 -1.21 10.43
CA HIS A 152 -7.85 -0.72 11.75
C HIS A 152 -9.27 -0.13 11.67
N PRO A 153 -10.28 -0.70 12.38
CA PRO A 153 -11.67 -0.29 12.21
C PRO A 153 -11.94 1.19 12.49
N THR A 154 -11.11 1.82 13.33
CA THR A 154 -11.24 3.24 13.70
C THR A 154 -10.63 4.20 12.69
N GLU A 155 -9.78 3.73 11.78
CA GLU A 155 -9.05 4.56 10.82
C GLU A 155 -9.68 4.57 9.42
N VAL A 156 -10.71 3.76 9.21
CA VAL A 156 -11.33 3.65 7.89
C VAL A 156 -12.24 4.83 7.62
N GLN A 157 -11.67 5.85 6.98
CA GLN A 157 -12.42 6.99 6.48
C GLN A 157 -13.19 6.65 5.19
N ARG A 158 -14.26 7.41 4.92
CA ARG A 158 -14.95 7.30 3.63
C ARG A 158 -14.06 7.82 2.52
N LYS A 159 -14.05 7.15 1.37
CA LYS A 159 -13.33 7.61 0.17
C LYS A 159 -13.68 9.06 -0.17
N SER A 160 -14.96 9.45 -0.11
CA SER A 160 -15.40 10.82 -0.37
C SER A 160 -14.78 11.85 0.59
N ILE A 161 -14.50 11.50 1.84
CA ILE A 161 -13.81 12.37 2.80
C ILE A 161 -12.32 12.48 2.41
N LEU A 162 -11.67 11.35 2.09
CA LEU A 162 -10.27 11.34 1.62
C LEU A 162 -10.10 12.18 0.35
N ASP A 163 -11.00 12.04 -0.62
CA ASP A 163 -10.98 12.82 -1.86
C ASP A 163 -11.12 14.32 -1.56
N CYS A 164 -12.01 14.72 -0.64
CA CYS A 164 -12.15 16.11 -0.20
C CYS A 164 -10.87 16.62 0.46
N HIS A 165 -10.24 15.84 1.35
CA HIS A 165 -8.98 16.21 2.01
C HIS A 165 -7.86 16.44 0.98
N LEU A 166 -7.72 15.55 -0.01
CA LEU A 166 -6.73 15.69 -1.08
C LEU A 166 -6.96 16.98 -1.91
N ILE A 167 -8.22 17.26 -2.23
CA ILE A 167 -8.56 18.47 -3.01
C ILE A 167 -8.30 19.72 -2.17
N ILE A 168 -8.70 19.76 -0.89
CA ILE A 168 -8.43 20.90 0.01
C ILE A 168 -6.93 21.12 0.15
N SER A 169 -6.13 20.06 0.34
CA SER A 169 -4.67 20.14 0.41
C SER A 169 -4.07 20.73 -0.87
N ARG A 170 -4.57 20.30 -2.03
CA ARG A 170 -4.14 20.84 -3.33
C ARG A 170 -4.50 22.31 -3.47
N LEU A 171 -5.74 22.70 -3.16
CA LEU A 171 -6.19 24.09 -3.23
C LEU A 171 -5.37 25.01 -2.31
N LEU A 172 -5.05 24.56 -1.09
CA LEU A 172 -4.13 25.30 -0.20
C LEU A 172 -2.72 25.41 -0.79
N SER A 173 -2.21 24.33 -1.41
CA SER A 173 -0.88 24.34 -2.04
C SER A 173 -0.83 25.29 -3.25
N GLU A 174 -1.93 25.43 -3.99
CA GLU A 174 -2.02 26.38 -5.10
C GLU A 174 -1.87 27.84 -4.62
N ARG A 175 -2.33 28.18 -3.41
CA ARG A 175 -2.18 29.52 -2.80
C ARG A 175 -0.72 29.90 -2.47
N ASP A 176 0.21 28.93 -2.47
CA ASP A 176 1.65 29.20 -2.32
C ASP A 176 2.28 29.82 -3.58
N ARG A 177 1.56 29.86 -4.69
CA ARG A 177 2.01 30.48 -5.93
C ARG A 177 2.02 32.00 -5.77
N THR A 178 3.06 32.64 -6.30
CA THR A 178 3.26 34.08 -6.23
C THR A 178 2.57 34.84 -7.37
N ASP A 179 2.02 34.12 -8.35
CA ASP A 179 1.43 34.66 -9.58
C ASP A 179 -0.11 34.59 -9.61
N MET A 180 -0.76 34.27 -8.48
CA MET A 180 -2.22 34.29 -8.39
C MET A 180 -2.77 35.70 -8.38
N THR A 181 -3.75 35.95 -9.24
CA THR A 181 -4.51 37.18 -9.27
C THR A 181 -5.55 37.25 -8.14
N PRO A 182 -6.14 38.39 -7.82
CA PRO A 182 -7.26 38.48 -6.87
C PRO A 182 -8.45 37.57 -7.26
N ASP A 183 -8.74 37.44 -8.56
CA ASP A 183 -9.82 36.59 -9.06
C ASP A 183 -9.47 35.09 -8.85
N ASP A 184 -8.21 34.70 -9.14
CA ASP A 184 -7.75 33.32 -8.86
C ASP A 184 -7.86 32.95 -7.37
N LEU A 185 -7.54 33.90 -6.49
CA LEU A 185 -7.67 33.72 -5.04
C LEU A 185 -9.12 33.60 -4.60
N ALA A 186 -10.03 34.40 -5.20
CA ALA A 186 -11.46 34.33 -4.94
C ALA A 186 -12.05 32.97 -5.40
N ASP A 187 -11.72 32.53 -6.61
CA ASP A 187 -12.15 31.23 -7.16
C ASP A 187 -11.63 30.06 -6.32
N ASN A 188 -10.37 30.13 -5.87
CA ASN A 188 -9.77 29.15 -4.99
C ASN A 188 -10.49 29.09 -3.63
N GLU A 189 -10.81 30.24 -3.04
CA GLU A 189 -11.54 30.31 -1.78
C GLU A 189 -12.97 29.79 -1.91
N GLU A 190 -13.66 30.10 -3.00
CA GLU A 190 -14.98 29.52 -3.29
C GLU A 190 -14.90 28.00 -3.46
N ALA A 191 -13.85 27.49 -4.10
CA ALA A 191 -13.61 26.04 -4.20
C ALA A 191 -13.38 25.41 -2.81
N LEU A 192 -12.59 26.05 -1.94
CA LEU A 192 -12.42 25.59 -0.55
C LEU A 192 -13.75 25.55 0.21
N HIS A 193 -14.59 26.60 0.09
CA HIS A 193 -15.95 26.61 0.67
C HIS A 193 -16.78 25.42 0.19
N ARG A 194 -16.79 25.13 -1.11
CA ARG A 194 -17.53 23.96 -1.67
C ARG A 194 -17.09 22.64 -1.05
N PHE A 195 -15.78 22.41 -0.90
CA PHE A 195 -15.30 21.15 -0.35
C PHE A 195 -15.46 21.04 1.17
N VAL A 196 -15.37 22.13 1.92
CA VAL A 196 -15.71 22.17 3.34
C VAL A 196 -17.20 21.92 3.55
N LEU A 197 -18.08 22.49 2.72
CA LEU A 197 -19.52 22.24 2.72
C LEU A 197 -19.83 20.76 2.42
N ILE A 198 -19.16 20.16 1.43
CA ILE A 198 -19.30 18.72 1.12
C ILE A 198 -18.89 17.88 2.35
N LEU A 199 -17.77 18.22 3.00
CA LEU A 199 -17.37 17.53 4.24
C LEU A 199 -18.45 17.68 5.31
N TRP A 200 -18.97 18.89 5.53
CA TRP A 200 -20.00 19.14 6.53
C TRP A 200 -21.28 18.34 6.28
N GLN A 201 -21.71 18.23 5.04
CA GLN A 201 -22.89 17.47 4.64
C GLN A 201 -22.64 15.97 4.47
N THR A 202 -21.39 15.53 4.52
CA THR A 202 -21.01 14.10 4.45
C THR A 202 -21.08 13.48 5.84
N ARG A 203 -21.77 12.36 5.98
CA ARG A 203 -21.84 11.63 7.25
C ARG A 203 -20.43 11.10 7.59
N MET A 204 -19.86 11.58 8.68
CA MET A 204 -18.52 11.19 9.15
C MET A 204 -18.48 9.71 9.59
N LEU A 205 -19.45 9.32 10.41
CA LEU A 205 -19.55 7.95 10.91
C LEU A 205 -20.39 7.09 9.96
N ARG A 206 -19.91 5.89 9.71
CA ARG A 206 -20.68 4.87 8.99
C ARG A 206 -21.67 4.22 9.96
N THR A 207 -22.91 4.05 9.55
CA THR A 207 -23.92 3.32 10.32
C THR A 207 -23.82 1.81 10.13
N ALA A 208 -23.30 1.37 8.99
CA ALA A 208 -23.04 -0.03 8.71
C ALA A 208 -21.56 -0.36 8.99
N ARG A 209 -21.31 -1.47 9.66
CA ARG A 209 -19.96 -2.01 9.83
C ARG A 209 -19.38 -2.32 8.43
N LEU A 210 -18.13 -1.94 8.22
CA LEU A 210 -17.42 -2.31 7.00
C LEU A 210 -17.29 -3.83 6.90
N ASN A 211 -17.48 -4.34 5.71
CA ASN A 211 -17.07 -5.70 5.41
C ASN A 211 -15.60 -5.71 4.94
N VAL A 212 -14.96 -6.87 5.00
CA VAL A 212 -13.53 -7.01 4.64
C VAL A 212 -13.25 -6.56 3.20
N ARG A 213 -14.20 -6.75 2.27
CA ARG A 213 -14.05 -6.30 0.88
C ARG A 213 -13.99 -4.78 0.74
N ASP A 214 -14.70 -4.06 1.62
CA ASP A 214 -14.61 -2.58 1.65
C ASP A 214 -13.29 -2.12 2.27
N GLU A 215 -12.77 -2.85 3.26
CA GLU A 215 -11.44 -2.58 3.84
C GLU A 215 -10.34 -2.80 2.81
N ILE A 216 -10.40 -3.86 2.00
CA ILE A 216 -9.47 -4.13 0.89
C ILE A 216 -9.47 -2.94 -0.08
N LYS A 217 -10.65 -2.48 -0.53
CA LYS A 217 -10.76 -1.33 -1.44
C LYS A 217 -10.13 -0.07 -0.85
N ASN A 218 -10.38 0.20 0.44
CA ASN A 218 -9.80 1.35 1.11
C ASN A 218 -8.27 1.27 1.19
N GLY A 219 -7.71 0.10 1.50
CA GLY A 219 -6.27 -0.13 1.50
C GLY A 219 -5.64 0.11 0.12
N LEU A 220 -6.33 -0.29 -0.96
CA LEU A 220 -5.88 -0.09 -2.33
C LEU A 220 -5.83 1.39 -2.76
N GLU A 221 -6.59 2.28 -2.13
CA GLU A 221 -6.51 3.72 -2.45
C GLU A 221 -5.15 4.32 -2.09
N PHE A 222 -4.44 3.81 -1.06
CA PHE A 222 -3.06 4.24 -0.78
C PHE A 222 -2.09 3.90 -1.92
N TYR A 223 -2.29 2.75 -2.57
CA TYR A 223 -1.52 2.39 -3.76
C TYR A 223 -1.86 3.30 -4.93
N ARG A 224 -3.15 3.55 -5.18
CA ARG A 224 -3.64 4.39 -6.29
C ARG A 224 -3.15 5.83 -6.18
N TYR A 225 -3.26 6.45 -5.00
CA TYR A 225 -2.94 7.86 -4.83
C TYR A 225 -1.45 8.13 -4.59
N THR A 226 -0.72 7.15 -4.04
CA THR A 226 0.63 7.41 -3.55
C THR A 226 1.65 6.39 -4.04
N PHE A 227 1.53 5.11 -3.67
CA PHE A 227 2.64 4.17 -3.79
C PHE A 227 3.03 3.87 -5.23
N LEU A 228 2.08 3.66 -6.13
CA LEU A 228 2.35 3.39 -7.55
C LEU A 228 3.11 4.53 -8.25
N THR A 229 2.95 5.76 -7.77
CA THR A 229 3.61 6.93 -8.35
C THR A 229 4.89 7.30 -7.61
N GLU A 230 4.88 7.32 -6.27
CA GLU A 230 5.97 7.88 -5.48
C GLU A 230 7.11 6.88 -5.23
N ILE A 231 6.82 5.59 -5.07
CA ILE A 231 7.87 4.59 -4.86
C ILE A 231 8.84 4.53 -6.06
N PRO A 232 8.41 4.46 -7.33
CA PRO A 232 9.32 4.53 -8.47
C PRO A 232 10.18 5.79 -8.51
N LYS A 233 9.65 6.95 -8.07
CA LYS A 233 10.41 8.21 -7.99
C LYS A 233 11.47 8.18 -6.89
N ILE A 234 11.16 7.55 -5.73
CA ILE A 234 12.13 7.35 -4.65
C ILE A 234 13.32 6.55 -5.17
N TYR A 235 13.08 5.46 -5.90
CA TYR A 235 14.13 4.65 -6.52
C TYR A 235 14.95 5.45 -7.52
N ALA A 236 14.31 6.17 -8.44
CA ALA A 236 15.00 6.99 -9.43
C ALA A 236 15.88 8.08 -8.78
N ASN A 237 15.43 8.67 -7.67
CA ASN A 237 16.22 9.63 -6.90
C ASN A 237 17.43 8.96 -6.23
N LEU A 238 17.23 7.79 -5.63
CA LEU A 238 18.29 7.00 -4.99
C LEU A 238 19.33 6.56 -6.03
N GLU A 239 18.90 6.02 -7.19
CA GLU A 239 19.76 5.65 -8.30
C GLU A 239 20.63 6.81 -8.75
N LYS A 240 20.01 7.96 -9.05
CA LYS A 240 20.72 9.16 -9.47
C LYS A 240 21.82 9.58 -8.49
N ARG A 241 21.54 9.49 -7.18
CA ARG A 241 22.48 9.85 -6.12
C ARG A 241 23.62 8.84 -5.99
N LEU A 242 23.31 7.56 -6.08
CA LEU A 242 24.31 6.49 -6.00
C LEU A 242 25.17 6.43 -7.26
N GLU A 243 24.58 6.58 -8.45
CA GLU A 243 25.33 6.68 -9.71
C GLU A 243 26.34 7.84 -9.69
N ALA A 244 25.97 9.00 -9.13
CA ALA A 244 26.84 10.15 -9.04
C ALA A 244 28.06 9.91 -8.13
N ARG A 245 27.97 8.99 -7.15
CA ARG A 245 29.01 8.71 -6.15
C ARG A 245 29.83 7.46 -6.47
N PHE A 246 29.17 6.39 -6.91
CA PHE A 246 29.76 5.06 -7.08
C PHE A 246 29.86 4.60 -8.54
N GLY A 247 29.38 5.43 -9.48
CA GLY A 247 29.33 5.08 -10.90
C GLY A 247 28.07 4.33 -11.31
N LYS A 248 27.90 4.14 -12.64
CA LYS A 248 26.66 3.62 -13.24
C LYS A 248 26.41 2.12 -12.98
N ASP A 249 27.40 1.39 -12.49
CA ASP A 249 27.27 -0.06 -12.30
C ASP A 249 26.63 -0.44 -10.96
N ILE A 250 26.31 0.54 -10.09
CA ILE A 250 25.57 0.25 -8.87
C ILE A 250 24.11 -0.03 -9.20
N ARG A 251 23.59 -1.13 -8.65
CA ARG A 251 22.20 -1.55 -8.88
C ARG A 251 21.41 -1.44 -7.58
N ILE A 252 20.16 -1.04 -7.68
CA ILE A 252 19.25 -0.99 -6.56
C ILE A 252 18.12 -2.00 -6.81
N PRO A 253 18.16 -3.16 -6.15
CA PRO A 253 17.06 -4.12 -6.21
C PRO A 253 15.80 -3.57 -5.54
N PRO A 254 14.63 -4.18 -5.72
CA PRO A 254 13.37 -3.74 -5.09
C PRO A 254 13.37 -4.00 -3.57
N LEU A 255 14.14 -3.19 -2.83
CA LEU A 255 14.32 -3.29 -1.38
C LEU A 255 13.13 -2.76 -0.55
N LEU A 256 12.29 -1.89 -1.13
CA LEU A 256 11.08 -1.35 -0.48
C LEU A 256 9.84 -2.01 -1.09
N ARG A 257 9.16 -2.84 -0.31
CA ARG A 257 7.95 -3.55 -0.72
C ARG A 257 6.87 -3.37 0.32
N VAL A 258 5.80 -2.69 -0.03
CA VAL A 258 4.65 -2.50 0.86
C VAL A 258 3.76 -3.73 0.76
N GLY A 259 3.57 -4.43 1.87
CA GLY A 259 2.67 -5.58 1.99
C GLY A 259 1.29 -5.21 2.53
N SER A 260 0.43 -6.21 2.68
CA SER A 260 -0.91 -6.05 3.25
C SER A 260 -1.31 -7.26 4.09
N TRP A 261 -1.99 -7.01 5.21
CA TRP A 261 -2.73 -8.01 5.97
C TRP A 261 -4.24 -7.94 5.69
N ILE A 262 -4.68 -6.91 4.96
CA ILE A 262 -6.10 -6.65 4.73
C ILE A 262 -6.67 -7.71 3.77
N GLY A 263 -7.50 -8.59 4.30
CA GLY A 263 -8.04 -9.75 3.58
C GLY A 263 -7.23 -11.04 3.73
N GLY A 264 -6.13 -11.05 4.51
CA GLY A 264 -5.31 -12.22 4.83
C GLY A 264 -5.23 -12.54 6.32
N ASP A 265 -5.47 -11.55 7.17
CA ASP A 265 -5.44 -11.68 8.63
C ASP A 265 -6.78 -12.23 9.16
N ARG A 266 -6.71 -13.43 9.76
CA ARG A 266 -7.86 -14.16 10.31
C ARG A 266 -7.86 -14.21 11.83
N ASP A 267 -6.79 -13.77 12.46
CA ASP A 267 -6.69 -13.75 13.92
C ASP A 267 -7.73 -12.80 14.51
N GLY A 268 -8.72 -13.36 15.21
CA GLY A 268 -9.87 -12.61 15.73
C GLY A 268 -10.85 -12.09 14.66
N ASN A 269 -10.68 -12.42 13.37
CA ASN A 269 -11.56 -11.97 12.29
C ASN A 269 -12.18 -13.12 11.47
N PRO A 270 -13.36 -13.62 11.84
CA PRO A 270 -14.02 -14.73 11.16
C PRO A 270 -14.53 -14.38 9.75
N TYR A 271 -14.50 -13.11 9.35
CA TYR A 271 -14.99 -12.65 8.06
C TYR A 271 -13.94 -12.70 6.94
N VAL A 272 -12.68 -13.02 7.27
CA VAL A 272 -11.65 -13.32 6.28
C VAL A 272 -11.73 -14.80 5.93
N THR A 273 -12.52 -15.11 4.93
CA THR A 273 -12.86 -16.46 4.49
C THR A 273 -12.07 -16.87 3.23
N HIS A 274 -12.19 -18.14 2.85
CA HIS A 274 -11.52 -18.75 1.69
C HIS A 274 -11.90 -18.12 0.34
N ASP A 275 -13.00 -17.36 0.26
CA ASP A 275 -13.41 -16.60 -0.92
C ASP A 275 -12.94 -15.13 -0.86
N VAL A 276 -12.78 -14.56 0.34
CA VAL A 276 -12.31 -13.19 0.54
C VAL A 276 -10.82 -13.04 0.20
N MET A 277 -9.99 -13.99 0.60
CA MET A 277 -8.54 -13.93 0.36
C MET A 277 -8.18 -13.94 -1.14
N PRO A 278 -8.71 -14.84 -1.99
CA PRO A 278 -8.50 -14.77 -3.44
C PRO A 278 -9.05 -13.48 -4.07
N ASP A 279 -10.18 -12.96 -3.56
CA ASP A 279 -10.75 -11.70 -4.02
C ASP A 279 -9.82 -10.51 -3.69
N ALA A 280 -9.17 -10.49 -2.51
CA ALA A 280 -8.17 -9.48 -2.16
C ALA A 280 -7.00 -9.48 -3.16
N VAL A 281 -6.40 -10.64 -3.44
CA VAL A 281 -5.30 -10.76 -4.41
C VAL A 281 -5.75 -10.40 -5.82
N GLN A 282 -6.97 -10.76 -6.21
CA GLN A 282 -7.56 -10.39 -7.49
C GLN A 282 -7.69 -8.86 -7.62
N GLN A 283 -8.15 -8.15 -6.58
CA GLN A 283 -8.28 -6.69 -6.57
C GLN A 283 -6.90 -6.01 -6.59
N HIS A 284 -5.94 -6.51 -5.82
CA HIS A 284 -4.54 -6.06 -5.86
C HIS A 284 -3.99 -6.13 -7.29
N SER A 285 -4.04 -7.29 -7.90
CA SER A 285 -3.55 -7.51 -9.25
C SER A 285 -4.30 -6.65 -10.29
N SER A 286 -5.62 -6.48 -10.16
CA SER A 286 -6.40 -5.62 -11.06
C SER A 286 -5.89 -4.19 -11.05
N LEU A 287 -5.59 -3.63 -9.87
CA LEU A 287 -5.06 -2.27 -9.75
C LEU A 287 -3.67 -2.13 -10.40
N ALA A 288 -2.80 -3.14 -10.26
CA ALA A 288 -1.50 -3.14 -10.93
C ALA A 288 -1.66 -3.08 -12.46
N PHE A 289 -2.50 -3.95 -13.01
CA PHE A 289 -2.76 -3.96 -14.46
C PHE A 289 -3.45 -2.69 -14.97
N GLU A 290 -4.40 -2.11 -14.23
CA GLU A 290 -4.99 -0.80 -14.56
C GLU A 290 -3.90 0.27 -14.69
N HIS A 291 -2.98 0.33 -13.73
CA HIS A 291 -1.87 1.28 -13.75
C HIS A 291 -0.94 1.03 -14.94
N TYR A 292 -0.47 -0.21 -15.15
CA TYR A 292 0.47 -0.53 -16.22
C TYR A 292 -0.11 -0.29 -17.61
N LEU A 293 -1.37 -0.66 -17.83
CA LEU A 293 -2.05 -0.41 -19.10
C LEU A 293 -2.23 1.09 -19.36
N SER A 294 -2.64 1.85 -18.33
CA SER A 294 -2.78 3.30 -18.44
C SER A 294 -1.44 3.99 -18.76
N GLU A 295 -0.37 3.61 -18.07
CA GLU A 295 0.98 4.16 -18.29
C GLU A 295 1.53 3.78 -19.67
N THR A 296 1.36 2.52 -20.10
CA THR A 296 1.78 2.05 -21.43
C THR A 296 1.02 2.78 -22.54
N HIS A 297 -0.29 2.97 -22.39
CA HIS A 297 -1.10 3.74 -23.33
C HIS A 297 -0.62 5.19 -23.43
N LEU A 298 -0.37 5.84 -22.28
CA LEU A 298 0.11 7.22 -22.25
C LEU A 298 1.51 7.36 -22.85
N LEU A 299 2.41 6.39 -22.64
CA LEU A 299 3.71 6.33 -23.31
C LEU A 299 3.52 6.22 -24.83
N GLY A 300 2.62 5.37 -25.31
CA GLY A 300 2.29 5.23 -26.73
C GLY A 300 1.77 6.50 -27.39
N THR A 301 1.05 7.36 -26.63
CA THR A 301 0.62 8.68 -27.13
C THR A 301 1.75 9.70 -27.19
N ARG A 302 2.79 9.55 -26.37
CA ARG A 302 3.89 10.54 -26.25
C ARG A 302 5.14 10.19 -27.03
N LEU A 303 5.43 8.90 -27.25
CA LEU A 303 6.63 8.42 -27.93
C LEU A 303 6.33 8.13 -29.42
N SER A 304 5.79 9.10 -30.15
CA SER A 304 5.63 9.04 -31.60
C SER A 304 6.92 9.46 -32.33
N LEU A 305 8.03 8.85 -31.92
CA LEU A 305 9.34 9.12 -32.52
C LEU A 305 9.46 8.40 -33.86
N THR A 306 9.85 9.15 -34.91
CA THR A 306 10.03 8.60 -36.27
C THR A 306 11.47 8.11 -36.48
N ASP A 307 11.64 6.93 -37.10
CA ASP A 307 12.94 6.40 -37.47
C ASP A 307 13.60 7.15 -38.63
N ARG A 308 12.93 8.14 -39.22
CA ARG A 308 13.51 9.08 -40.16
C ARG A 308 14.40 10.13 -39.51
N LEU A 309 14.19 10.39 -38.19
CA LEU A 309 14.91 11.42 -37.44
C LEU A 309 15.87 10.83 -36.42
N VAL A 310 15.63 9.61 -35.96
CA VAL A 310 16.43 8.95 -34.93
C VAL A 310 16.74 7.52 -35.33
N GLU A 311 17.98 7.09 -35.09
CA GLU A 311 18.39 5.70 -35.30
C GLU A 311 17.87 4.84 -34.14
N VAL A 312 17.08 3.83 -34.43
CA VAL A 312 16.54 2.89 -33.44
C VAL A 312 17.36 1.59 -33.45
N SER A 313 17.38 0.92 -32.28
CA SER A 313 18.06 -0.37 -32.16
C SER A 313 17.36 -1.47 -32.95
N ASP A 314 18.11 -2.51 -33.36
CA ASP A 314 17.56 -3.67 -34.07
C ASP A 314 16.54 -4.44 -33.18
N GLU A 315 16.74 -4.46 -31.86
CA GLU A 315 15.83 -5.05 -30.88
C GLU A 315 14.49 -4.33 -30.90
N LEU A 316 14.50 -2.99 -30.88
CA LEU A 316 13.28 -2.18 -30.94
C LEU A 316 12.59 -2.37 -32.30
N ARG A 317 13.34 -2.46 -33.38
CA ARG A 317 12.79 -2.70 -34.73
C ARG A 317 12.08 -4.03 -34.79
N ARG A 318 12.67 -5.11 -34.26
CA ARG A 318 12.03 -6.43 -34.16
C ARG A 318 10.77 -6.40 -33.32
N LEU A 319 10.78 -5.70 -32.18
CA LEU A 319 9.60 -5.56 -31.33
C LEU A 319 8.47 -4.76 -32.02
N SER A 320 8.83 -3.69 -32.74
CA SER A 320 7.91 -2.90 -33.55
C SER A 320 7.27 -3.72 -34.67
N ASP A 321 8.05 -4.56 -35.37
CA ASP A 321 7.55 -5.37 -36.50
C ASP A 321 6.59 -6.48 -36.06
N ALA A 322 6.75 -6.98 -34.83
CA ALA A 322 5.82 -7.92 -34.18
C ALA A 322 4.50 -7.26 -33.76
N SER A 323 4.35 -5.93 -33.89
CA SER A 323 3.15 -5.21 -33.48
C SER A 323 1.92 -5.62 -34.30
N PRO A 324 0.77 -5.78 -33.68
CA PRO A 324 -0.50 -6.00 -34.38
C PRO A 324 -1.01 -4.74 -35.09
N ASP A 325 -0.39 -3.58 -34.85
CA ASP A 325 -0.77 -2.33 -35.50
C ASP A 325 -0.33 -2.33 -36.98
N LYS A 326 -1.30 -2.19 -37.86
CA LYS A 326 -1.10 -2.15 -39.33
C LYS A 326 -1.41 -0.78 -39.93
N ALA A 327 -1.55 0.26 -39.13
CA ALA A 327 -1.86 1.59 -39.62
C ALA A 327 -0.67 2.20 -40.37
N ALA A 328 -0.88 2.54 -41.65
CA ALA A 328 0.15 3.12 -42.50
C ALA A 328 0.75 4.43 -41.93
N SER A 329 -0.05 5.21 -41.21
CA SER A 329 0.36 6.46 -40.56
C SER A 329 1.37 6.26 -39.42
N ARG A 330 1.62 5.04 -38.99
CA ARG A 330 2.55 4.71 -37.89
C ARG A 330 3.68 3.78 -38.32
N ASN A 331 3.86 3.59 -39.64
CA ASN A 331 4.90 2.70 -40.15
C ASN A 331 6.33 3.16 -39.79
N ASP A 332 6.53 4.45 -39.62
CA ASP A 332 7.79 5.09 -39.24
C ASP A 332 7.86 5.49 -37.76
N GLU A 333 6.92 4.98 -36.90
CA GLU A 333 6.87 5.23 -35.46
C GLU A 333 7.19 3.93 -34.65
N PRO A 334 8.42 3.42 -34.63
CA PRO A 334 8.74 2.11 -34.05
C PRO A 334 8.47 2.04 -32.54
N TYR A 335 8.70 3.10 -31.79
CA TYR A 335 8.40 3.15 -30.36
C TYR A 335 6.92 2.99 -30.07
N ARG A 336 6.08 3.70 -30.83
CA ARG A 336 4.62 3.62 -30.67
C ARG A 336 4.09 2.24 -31.01
N ARG A 337 4.57 1.66 -32.11
CA ARG A 337 4.19 0.30 -32.54
C ARG A 337 4.62 -0.75 -31.50
N ALA A 338 5.82 -0.65 -30.95
CA ALA A 338 6.28 -1.52 -29.87
C ALA A 338 5.40 -1.38 -28.62
N LEU A 339 5.02 -0.15 -28.23
CA LEU A 339 4.14 0.09 -27.08
C LEU A 339 2.71 -0.43 -27.32
N ILE A 340 2.21 -0.44 -28.56
CA ILE A 340 0.93 -1.09 -28.90
C ILE A 340 1.04 -2.62 -28.73
N LEU A 341 2.16 -3.24 -29.09
CA LEU A 341 2.40 -4.66 -28.84
C LEU A 341 2.44 -4.95 -27.34
N ILE A 342 3.21 -4.18 -26.58
CA ILE A 342 3.33 -4.30 -25.12
C ILE A 342 1.95 -4.17 -24.45
N TYR A 343 1.19 -3.15 -24.82
CA TYR A 343 -0.17 -2.96 -24.35
C TYR A 343 -1.08 -4.17 -24.66
N SER A 344 -0.96 -4.71 -25.86
CA SER A 344 -1.73 -5.87 -26.30
C SER A 344 -1.37 -7.13 -25.49
N ARG A 345 -0.08 -7.38 -25.25
CA ARG A 345 0.41 -8.49 -24.42
C ARG A 345 -0.07 -8.36 -22.98
N LEU A 346 0.04 -7.16 -22.37
CA LEU A 346 -0.46 -6.87 -21.02
C LEU A 346 -1.97 -7.12 -20.90
N SER A 347 -2.74 -6.66 -21.89
CA SER A 347 -4.18 -6.87 -21.89
C SER A 347 -4.55 -8.35 -22.02
N ALA A 348 -3.78 -9.12 -22.82
CA ALA A 348 -3.95 -10.56 -22.91
C ALA A 348 -3.63 -11.25 -21.57
N THR A 349 -2.56 -10.85 -20.89
CA THR A 349 -2.19 -11.34 -19.55
C THR A 349 -3.29 -11.04 -18.53
N ALA A 350 -3.77 -9.79 -18.50
CA ALA A 350 -4.85 -9.39 -17.61
C ALA A 350 -6.11 -10.25 -17.81
N LYS A 351 -6.46 -10.50 -19.05
CA LYS A 351 -7.61 -11.37 -19.41
C LYS A 351 -7.39 -12.82 -18.96
N GLN A 352 -6.17 -13.36 -19.16
CA GLN A 352 -5.82 -14.73 -18.74
C GLN A 352 -5.93 -14.90 -17.22
N ILE A 353 -5.51 -13.88 -16.45
CA ILE A 353 -5.64 -13.85 -14.99
C ILE A 353 -7.09 -13.57 -14.56
N GLY A 354 -7.99 -13.27 -15.48
CA GLY A 354 -9.43 -13.07 -15.21
C GLY A 354 -9.81 -11.65 -14.80
N HIS A 355 -9.01 -10.64 -15.17
CA HIS A 355 -9.37 -9.23 -14.95
C HIS A 355 -10.36 -8.73 -16.00
N LYS A 356 -11.35 -7.96 -15.54
CA LYS A 356 -12.29 -7.25 -16.40
C LYS A 356 -11.87 -5.78 -16.48
N ILE A 357 -11.09 -5.43 -17.50
CA ILE A 357 -10.61 -4.05 -17.70
C ILE A 357 -11.44 -3.43 -18.83
N SER A 358 -12.45 -2.65 -18.45
CA SER A 358 -13.46 -2.11 -19.39
C SER A 358 -13.16 -0.70 -19.91
N HIS A 359 -12.16 0.01 -19.38
CA HIS A 359 -11.96 1.44 -19.64
C HIS A 359 -10.87 1.74 -20.67
N LEU A 360 -10.27 0.73 -21.27
CA LEU A 360 -9.08 0.86 -22.11
C LEU A 360 -9.37 0.47 -23.55
N PRO A 361 -8.60 1.00 -24.53
CA PRO A 361 -8.82 0.73 -25.93
C PRO A 361 -8.88 -0.78 -26.25
N PRO A 362 -9.70 -1.19 -27.23
CA PRO A 362 -9.79 -2.59 -27.64
C PRO A 362 -8.45 -3.09 -28.20
N VAL A 363 -8.15 -4.35 -27.94
CA VAL A 363 -6.85 -4.98 -28.17
C VAL A 363 -6.96 -6.05 -29.25
N SER A 364 -5.89 -6.22 -30.05
CA SER A 364 -5.74 -7.38 -30.95
C SER A 364 -5.75 -8.69 -30.15
N ARG A 365 -6.42 -9.72 -30.69
CA ARG A 365 -6.60 -11.02 -30.01
C ARG A 365 -5.46 -12.01 -30.24
N ASP A 366 -4.52 -11.70 -31.17
CA ASP A 366 -3.50 -12.65 -31.63
C ASP A 366 -2.11 -12.30 -31.08
N VAL A 367 -2.00 -12.10 -29.79
CA VAL A 367 -0.72 -11.83 -29.13
C VAL A 367 -0.52 -12.74 -27.94
N HIS A 368 0.73 -13.20 -27.74
CA HIS A 368 1.09 -14.00 -26.58
C HIS A 368 1.10 -13.13 -25.31
N PRO A 369 0.40 -13.54 -24.25
CA PRO A 369 0.45 -12.86 -22.95
C PRO A 369 1.84 -12.93 -22.35
N TYR A 370 2.16 -12.05 -21.41
CA TYR A 370 3.34 -12.17 -20.58
C TYR A 370 3.14 -13.28 -19.54
N ALA A 371 4.07 -14.21 -19.47
CA ALA A 371 4.07 -15.25 -18.43
C ALA A 371 4.54 -14.70 -17.08
N THR A 372 5.48 -13.75 -17.10
CA THR A 372 6.09 -13.16 -15.90
C THR A 372 6.25 -11.64 -16.02
N PRO A 373 6.34 -10.90 -14.89
CA PRO A 373 6.68 -9.48 -14.91
C PRO A 373 8.04 -9.21 -15.57
N GLN A 374 8.98 -10.15 -15.49
CA GLN A 374 10.32 -10.03 -16.08
C GLN A 374 10.30 -9.95 -17.60
N GLU A 375 9.39 -10.68 -18.26
CA GLU A 375 9.20 -10.55 -19.70
C GLU A 375 8.70 -9.14 -20.10
N PHE A 376 7.80 -8.58 -19.30
CA PHE A 376 7.33 -7.21 -19.52
C PHE A 376 8.45 -6.19 -19.28
N ILE A 377 9.25 -6.37 -18.22
CA ILE A 377 10.44 -5.54 -17.97
C ILE A 377 11.41 -5.61 -19.14
N ALA A 378 11.66 -6.80 -19.69
CA ALA A 378 12.57 -6.99 -20.82
C ALA A 378 12.11 -6.20 -22.06
N ASP A 379 10.83 -6.20 -22.39
CA ASP A 379 10.30 -5.39 -23.48
C ASP A 379 10.44 -3.88 -23.21
N LEU A 380 10.26 -3.41 -21.96
CA LEU A 380 10.51 -2.02 -21.58
C LEU A 380 11.99 -1.66 -21.68
N ASP A 381 12.90 -2.57 -21.30
CA ASP A 381 14.35 -2.38 -21.38
C ASP A 381 14.80 -2.21 -22.84
N VAL A 382 14.22 -2.94 -23.80
CA VAL A 382 14.47 -2.73 -25.24
C VAL A 382 14.19 -1.28 -25.66
N LEU A 383 13.09 -0.70 -25.19
CA LEU A 383 12.76 0.71 -25.49
C LEU A 383 13.74 1.67 -24.82
N ILE A 384 14.06 1.43 -23.55
CA ILE A 384 14.98 2.26 -22.74
C ILE A 384 16.39 2.25 -23.37
N ASP A 385 16.92 1.08 -23.72
CA ASP A 385 18.23 0.91 -24.32
C ASP A 385 18.32 1.60 -25.69
N SER A 386 17.28 1.46 -26.52
CA SER A 386 17.21 2.16 -27.79
C SER A 386 17.19 3.69 -27.62
N LEU A 387 16.48 4.22 -26.62
CA LEU A 387 16.49 5.64 -26.28
C LEU A 387 17.89 6.11 -25.84
N PHE A 388 18.60 5.32 -25.04
CA PHE A 388 19.98 5.63 -24.64
C PHE A 388 20.93 5.62 -25.83
N LYS A 389 20.79 4.64 -26.76
CA LYS A 389 21.66 4.47 -27.91
C LYS A 389 21.69 5.69 -28.83
N HIS A 390 20.55 6.35 -29.04
CA HIS A 390 20.50 7.58 -29.85
C HIS A 390 20.49 8.88 -29.01
N GLY A 391 20.92 8.82 -27.73
CA GLY A 391 21.16 10.00 -26.90
C GLY A 391 19.91 10.61 -26.24
N ALA A 392 18.73 9.96 -26.31
CA ALA A 392 17.49 10.46 -25.72
C ALA A 392 17.40 10.16 -24.20
N VAL A 393 18.44 10.50 -23.45
CA VAL A 393 18.61 10.18 -22.02
C VAL A 393 17.44 10.67 -21.17
N TYR A 394 16.89 11.85 -21.46
CA TYR A 394 15.77 12.40 -20.70
C TYR A 394 14.46 11.61 -20.91
N LEU A 395 14.26 11.01 -22.08
CA LEU A 395 13.13 10.13 -22.34
C LEU A 395 13.32 8.78 -21.65
N ALA A 396 14.54 8.20 -21.78
CA ALA A 396 14.90 6.94 -21.16
C ALA A 396 14.77 6.95 -19.63
N ARG A 397 15.16 8.06 -18.98
CA ARG A 397 15.06 8.26 -17.52
C ARG A 397 13.70 8.84 -17.06
N GLY A 398 12.78 9.02 -17.97
CA GLY A 398 11.46 9.58 -17.70
C GLY A 398 10.41 8.54 -17.26
N ARG A 399 9.19 8.74 -17.74
CA ARG A 399 8.02 7.92 -17.42
C ARG A 399 8.21 6.43 -17.66
N ILE A 400 8.94 6.05 -18.72
CA ILE A 400 9.19 4.64 -19.03
C ILE A 400 10.05 3.96 -17.96
N ALA A 401 11.05 4.65 -17.41
CA ALA A 401 11.83 4.13 -16.28
C ALA A 401 11.00 3.98 -15.02
N TYR A 402 10.06 4.91 -14.77
CA TYR A 402 9.14 4.79 -13.64
C TYR A 402 8.19 3.60 -13.80
N LEU A 403 7.65 3.38 -15.00
CA LEU A 403 6.84 2.20 -15.29
C LEU A 403 7.63 0.91 -15.09
N ARG A 404 8.84 0.84 -15.67
CA ARG A 404 9.74 -0.30 -15.49
C ARG A 404 9.98 -0.61 -14.00
N ARG A 405 10.30 0.43 -13.21
CA ARG A 405 10.53 0.31 -11.77
C ARG A 405 9.26 -0.11 -11.02
N ALA A 406 8.10 0.42 -11.40
CA ALA A 406 6.82 0.01 -10.83
C ALA A 406 6.57 -1.49 -11.05
N VAL A 407 6.82 -2.01 -12.26
CA VAL A 407 6.67 -3.45 -12.55
C VAL A 407 7.65 -4.29 -11.72
N GLU A 408 8.88 -3.82 -11.53
CA GLU A 408 9.90 -4.50 -10.73
C GLU A 408 9.53 -4.59 -9.25
N VAL A 409 8.95 -3.52 -8.69
CA VAL A 409 8.55 -3.44 -7.27
C VAL A 409 7.23 -4.17 -7.00
N PHE A 410 6.23 -3.96 -7.85
CA PHE A 410 4.84 -4.39 -7.59
C PHE A 410 4.46 -5.68 -8.33
N GLY A 411 5.28 -6.14 -9.28
CA GLY A 411 4.99 -7.33 -10.09
C GLY A 411 3.61 -7.28 -10.74
N PHE A 412 3.01 -8.44 -10.96
CA PHE A 412 1.60 -8.56 -11.39
C PHE A 412 0.62 -8.68 -10.22
N HIS A 413 1.13 -8.81 -9.00
CA HIS A 413 0.34 -8.99 -7.78
C HIS A 413 0.10 -7.71 -6.99
N LEU A 414 0.75 -6.61 -7.29
CA LEU A 414 0.77 -5.31 -6.61
C LEU A 414 1.43 -5.34 -5.23
N ALA A 415 0.91 -6.15 -4.32
CA ALA A 415 1.36 -6.23 -2.94
C ALA A 415 1.36 -7.68 -2.48
N PRO A 416 2.38 -8.12 -1.74
CA PRO A 416 2.31 -9.36 -1.00
C PRO A 416 1.20 -9.28 0.05
N LEU A 417 0.31 -10.29 0.05
CA LEU A 417 -0.68 -10.48 1.10
C LEU A 417 -0.14 -11.52 2.08
N ASP A 418 -0.09 -11.20 3.37
CA ASP A 418 0.28 -12.16 4.39
C ASP A 418 -0.97 -12.83 4.95
N MET A 419 -0.91 -14.14 5.13
CA MET A 419 -1.88 -14.89 5.92
C MET A 419 -1.51 -14.77 7.40
N ARG A 420 -2.50 -14.69 8.29
CA ARG A 420 -2.27 -14.76 9.74
C ARG A 420 -3.37 -15.55 10.42
N GLN A 421 -3.00 -16.41 11.38
CA GLN A 421 -3.94 -17.16 12.20
C GLN A 421 -3.31 -17.51 13.56
N HIS A 422 -4.16 -17.72 14.56
CA HIS A 422 -3.77 -18.11 15.91
C HIS A 422 -3.35 -19.58 15.96
N SER A 423 -2.24 -19.91 16.66
CA SER A 423 -1.70 -21.27 16.80
C SER A 423 -2.73 -22.31 17.27
N ALA A 424 -3.60 -21.96 18.21
CA ALA A 424 -4.64 -22.87 18.70
C ALA A 424 -5.63 -23.34 17.62
N ILE A 425 -5.83 -22.56 16.55
CA ILE A 425 -6.67 -22.99 15.41
C ILE A 425 -5.94 -24.02 14.55
N HIS A 426 -4.63 -23.89 14.40
CA HIS A 426 -3.79 -24.88 13.72
C HIS A 426 -3.77 -26.18 14.52
N GLU A 427 -3.50 -26.12 15.82
CA GLU A 427 -3.55 -27.27 16.73
C GLU A 427 -4.89 -28.01 16.63
N GLN A 428 -6.01 -27.27 16.70
CA GLN A 428 -7.34 -27.87 16.58
C GLN A 428 -7.51 -28.58 15.24
N THR A 429 -7.13 -27.94 14.14
CA THR A 429 -7.28 -28.48 12.78
C THR A 429 -6.44 -29.74 12.59
N VAL A 430 -5.18 -29.73 13.04
CA VAL A 430 -4.28 -30.87 12.97
C VAL A 430 -4.76 -32.04 13.84
N SER A 431 -5.27 -31.73 15.04
CA SER A 431 -5.88 -32.74 15.91
C SER A 431 -7.04 -33.48 15.23
N GLU A 432 -7.89 -32.76 14.50
CA GLU A 432 -8.99 -33.35 13.74
C GLU A 432 -8.48 -34.17 12.54
N LEU A 433 -7.44 -33.68 11.82
CA LEU A 433 -6.80 -34.45 10.75
C LEU A 433 -6.28 -35.79 11.25
N PHE A 434 -5.62 -35.83 12.39
CA PHE A 434 -5.12 -37.09 12.98
C PHE A 434 -6.24 -37.99 13.45
N SER A 435 -7.30 -37.45 14.06
CA SER A 435 -8.41 -38.26 14.54
C SER A 435 -9.15 -38.99 13.42
N HIS A 436 -9.25 -38.39 12.23
CA HIS A 436 -9.94 -38.98 11.07
C HIS A 436 -9.06 -39.87 10.19
N SER A 437 -7.72 -39.72 10.23
CA SER A 437 -6.84 -40.41 9.27
C SER A 437 -5.97 -41.51 9.86
N SER A 438 -5.49 -41.40 11.10
CA SER A 438 -4.42 -42.27 11.62
C SER A 438 -4.72 -42.98 12.94
N GLY A 439 -5.90 -42.75 13.52
CA GLY A 439 -6.25 -43.30 14.83
C GLY A 439 -5.50 -42.69 16.03
N ASN A 440 -4.66 -41.68 15.81
CA ASN A 440 -4.06 -40.89 16.89
C ASN A 440 -5.09 -39.88 17.44
N ALA A 441 -6.11 -40.44 18.09
CA ALA A 441 -7.25 -39.65 18.58
C ALA A 441 -6.91 -38.63 19.67
N ASN A 442 -5.70 -38.65 20.22
CA ASN A 442 -5.32 -37.87 21.41
C ASN A 442 -4.16 -36.90 21.15
N TYR A 443 -4.03 -36.33 19.93
CA TYR A 443 -2.95 -35.42 19.61
C TYR A 443 -2.86 -34.24 20.60
N LYS A 444 -4.01 -33.71 21.05
CA LYS A 444 -4.04 -32.57 22.02
C LYS A 444 -3.48 -32.91 23.41
N ASP A 445 -3.51 -34.18 23.78
CA ASP A 445 -3.04 -34.66 25.09
C ASP A 445 -1.55 -34.95 25.11
N LEU A 446 -0.88 -34.89 23.94
CA LEU A 446 0.57 -35.10 23.82
C LEU A 446 1.35 -33.92 24.37
N ASP A 447 2.49 -34.22 25.01
CA ASP A 447 3.48 -33.21 25.32
C ASP A 447 4.22 -32.72 24.06
N GLU A 448 4.99 -31.62 24.18
CA GLU A 448 5.67 -31.02 23.04
C GLU A 448 6.64 -31.98 22.32
N ALA A 449 7.34 -32.83 23.06
CA ALA A 449 8.29 -33.77 22.46
C ALA A 449 7.56 -34.84 21.60
N ALA A 450 6.47 -35.40 22.11
CA ALA A 450 5.64 -36.37 21.40
C ALA A 450 4.91 -35.70 20.21
N ARG A 451 4.43 -34.46 20.35
CA ARG A 451 3.85 -33.69 19.22
C ARG A 451 4.83 -33.55 18.07
N ARG A 452 6.06 -33.13 18.38
CA ARG A 452 7.12 -32.94 17.38
C ARG A 452 7.45 -34.26 16.67
N GLU A 453 7.56 -35.39 17.41
CA GLU A 453 7.85 -36.70 16.85
C GLU A 453 6.77 -37.11 15.84
N VAL A 454 5.49 -37.08 16.25
CA VAL A 454 4.35 -37.45 15.40
C VAL A 454 4.24 -36.54 14.16
N LEU A 455 4.44 -35.25 14.31
CA LEU A 455 4.40 -34.31 13.19
C LEU A 455 5.53 -34.55 12.20
N LEU A 456 6.77 -34.76 12.68
CA LEU A 456 7.92 -35.03 11.82
C LEU A 456 7.78 -36.35 11.08
N GLU A 457 7.34 -37.41 11.74
CA GLU A 457 7.05 -38.72 11.08
C GLU A 457 5.98 -38.57 10.00
N THR A 458 4.92 -37.83 10.28
CA THR A 458 3.82 -37.61 9.34
C THR A 458 4.25 -36.77 8.13
N LEU A 459 5.03 -35.70 8.35
CA LEU A 459 5.62 -34.88 7.30
C LEU A 459 6.56 -35.69 6.40
N GLN A 460 7.39 -36.58 6.99
CA GLN A 460 8.28 -37.46 6.25
C GLN A 460 7.51 -38.53 5.45
N ALA A 461 6.44 -39.05 6.00
CA ALA A 461 5.59 -40.04 5.32
C ALA A 461 4.88 -39.43 4.09
N GLY A 462 4.57 -38.12 4.12
CA GLY A 462 3.93 -37.38 3.01
C GLY A 462 2.58 -37.95 2.59
N LYS A 463 1.85 -38.59 3.50
CA LYS A 463 0.55 -39.22 3.21
C LYS A 463 -0.55 -38.14 3.20
N PRO A 464 -1.53 -38.24 2.28
CA PRO A 464 -2.73 -37.40 2.35
C PRO A 464 -3.51 -37.71 3.64
N LEU A 465 -3.81 -36.67 4.42
CA LEU A 465 -4.61 -36.79 5.64
C LEU A 465 -6.01 -36.19 5.44
N ILE A 466 -6.17 -35.23 4.51
CA ILE A 466 -7.45 -34.61 4.24
C ILE A 466 -8.37 -35.66 3.58
N ALA A 467 -9.41 -36.02 4.31
CA ALA A 467 -10.52 -36.85 3.81
C ALA A 467 -11.65 -35.92 3.27
N ASP A 468 -12.90 -36.37 3.37
CA ASP A 468 -14.05 -35.53 3.05
C ASP A 468 -14.15 -34.35 4.03
N LEU A 469 -14.16 -33.13 3.51
CA LEU A 469 -14.21 -31.90 4.32
C LEU A 469 -15.44 -31.84 5.23
N GLU A 470 -16.56 -32.45 4.83
CA GLU A 470 -17.80 -32.43 5.61
C GLU A 470 -17.72 -33.23 6.95
N GLN A 471 -16.66 -33.99 7.13
CA GLN A 471 -16.42 -34.75 8.37
C GLN A 471 -15.77 -33.92 9.48
N TYR A 472 -15.20 -32.79 9.14
CA TYR A 472 -14.51 -31.90 10.07
C TYR A 472 -15.46 -30.86 10.69
N THR A 473 -15.06 -30.30 11.82
CA THR A 473 -15.79 -29.16 12.40
C THR A 473 -15.77 -27.94 11.49
N PRO A 474 -16.70 -26.98 11.62
CA PRO A 474 -16.71 -25.77 10.83
C PRO A 474 -15.39 -24.98 10.88
N VAL A 475 -14.67 -25.03 12.02
CA VAL A 475 -13.38 -24.37 12.21
C VAL A 475 -12.31 -25.03 11.33
N ALA A 476 -12.16 -26.34 11.43
CA ALA A 476 -11.19 -27.08 10.63
C ALA A 476 -11.52 -27.04 9.13
N GLN A 477 -12.81 -27.13 8.75
CA GLN A 477 -13.24 -26.95 7.37
C GLN A 477 -12.82 -25.58 6.81
N SER A 478 -13.06 -24.51 7.59
CA SER A 478 -12.68 -23.16 7.18
C SER A 478 -11.19 -23.04 6.96
N GLU A 479 -10.39 -23.57 7.87
CA GLU A 479 -8.93 -23.53 7.81
C GLU A 479 -8.38 -24.30 6.59
N LEU A 480 -8.86 -25.52 6.37
CA LEU A 480 -8.45 -26.35 5.23
C LEU A 480 -8.84 -25.72 3.88
N ARG A 481 -10.03 -25.12 3.77
CA ARG A 481 -10.46 -24.39 2.57
C ARG A 481 -9.57 -23.16 2.29
N ILE A 482 -9.09 -22.49 3.33
CA ILE A 482 -8.14 -21.36 3.18
C ILE A 482 -6.79 -21.85 2.67
N MET A 483 -6.28 -22.99 3.15
CA MET A 483 -5.04 -23.57 2.62
C MET A 483 -5.19 -23.95 1.13
N GLN A 484 -6.34 -24.52 0.75
CA GLN A 484 -6.65 -24.81 -0.66
C GLN A 484 -6.72 -23.52 -1.50
N ALA A 485 -7.33 -22.45 -0.98
CA ALA A 485 -7.37 -21.15 -1.64
C ALA A 485 -5.97 -20.53 -1.79
N ALA A 486 -5.08 -20.70 -0.81
CA ALA A 486 -3.70 -20.27 -0.90
C ALA A 486 -2.95 -20.97 -2.04
N ALA A 487 -3.13 -22.29 -2.20
CA ALA A 487 -2.56 -23.04 -3.33
C ALA A 487 -3.09 -22.54 -4.68
N GLN A 488 -4.38 -22.23 -4.79
CA GLN A 488 -4.98 -21.65 -6.01
C GLN A 488 -4.44 -20.25 -6.32
N ILE A 489 -4.20 -19.42 -5.30
CA ILE A 489 -3.58 -18.10 -5.45
C ILE A 489 -2.18 -18.26 -6.04
N HIS A 490 -1.36 -19.18 -5.53
CA HIS A 490 -0.02 -19.42 -6.05
C HIS A 490 -0.02 -19.87 -7.51
N GLN A 491 -0.95 -20.75 -7.89
CA GLN A 491 -1.09 -21.21 -9.29
C GLN A 491 -1.46 -20.07 -10.24
N ARG A 492 -2.30 -19.12 -9.78
CA ARG A 492 -2.85 -18.08 -10.64
C ARG A 492 -2.01 -16.81 -10.64
N PHE A 493 -1.49 -16.39 -9.49
CA PHE A 493 -0.82 -15.09 -9.30
C PHE A 493 0.68 -15.22 -8.99
N GLY A 494 1.16 -16.44 -8.75
CA GLY A 494 2.54 -16.72 -8.36
C GLY A 494 2.78 -16.57 -6.85
N ARG A 495 3.93 -17.09 -6.41
CA ARG A 495 4.32 -17.13 -4.98
C ARG A 495 4.45 -15.76 -4.33
N ALA A 496 4.84 -14.74 -5.10
CA ALA A 496 5.02 -13.39 -4.59
C ALA A 496 3.71 -12.73 -4.11
N ALA A 497 2.55 -13.24 -4.56
CA ALA A 497 1.25 -12.72 -4.16
C ALA A 497 0.86 -13.09 -2.73
N LEU A 498 1.35 -14.25 -2.22
CA LEU A 498 1.04 -14.77 -0.90
C LEU A 498 2.29 -15.45 -0.31
N PRO A 499 3.31 -14.66 0.11
CA PRO A 499 4.61 -15.20 0.47
C PRO A 499 4.70 -15.75 1.89
N ASN A 500 3.86 -15.28 2.82
CA ASN A 500 4.01 -15.52 4.25
C ASN A 500 2.74 -16.02 4.91
N HIS A 501 2.89 -16.93 5.88
CA HIS A 501 1.87 -17.28 6.85
C HIS A 501 2.42 -17.03 8.26
N ILE A 502 1.81 -16.10 8.96
CA ILE A 502 2.17 -15.66 10.30
C ILE A 502 1.34 -16.46 11.30
N ILE A 503 1.99 -17.02 12.30
CA ILE A 503 1.35 -17.72 13.41
C ILE A 503 1.31 -16.79 14.61
N SER A 504 0.14 -16.29 14.97
CA SER A 504 -0.05 -15.51 16.20
C SER A 504 0.06 -16.43 17.42
N LYS A 505 0.67 -15.91 18.47
CA LYS A 505 0.92 -16.61 19.72
C LYS A 505 1.60 -17.96 19.50
N THR A 506 2.80 -17.91 18.92
CA THR A 506 3.66 -19.09 18.77
C THR A 506 4.34 -19.38 20.09
N ASP A 507 4.02 -20.51 20.71
CA ASP A 507 4.56 -20.93 22.01
C ASP A 507 5.60 -22.04 21.87
N ALA A 508 5.52 -22.86 20.80
CA ALA A 508 6.31 -24.07 20.63
C ALA A 508 6.71 -24.34 19.17
N VAL A 509 7.65 -25.25 18.97
CA VAL A 509 8.08 -25.70 17.63
C VAL A 509 6.96 -26.46 16.91
N SER A 510 6.12 -27.18 17.67
CA SER A 510 4.97 -27.90 17.12
C SER A 510 4.02 -26.97 16.36
N ASP A 511 3.83 -25.70 16.78
CA ASP A 511 2.97 -24.73 16.07
C ASP A 511 3.42 -24.51 14.62
N MET A 512 4.73 -24.44 14.40
CA MET A 512 5.29 -24.29 13.05
C MET A 512 5.17 -25.60 12.24
N LEU A 513 5.35 -26.76 12.87
CA LEU A 513 5.22 -28.05 12.22
C LEU A 513 3.75 -28.39 11.86
N GLU A 514 2.80 -27.96 12.68
CA GLU A 514 1.36 -28.06 12.40
C GLU A 514 0.99 -27.31 11.13
N LEU A 515 1.45 -26.05 11.01
CA LEU A 515 1.25 -25.28 9.79
C LEU A 515 1.97 -25.93 8.60
N ALA A 516 3.20 -26.39 8.78
CA ALA A 516 3.95 -27.09 7.73
C ALA A 516 3.17 -28.33 7.22
N LEU A 517 2.57 -29.11 8.13
CA LEU A 517 1.74 -30.26 7.78
C LEU A 517 0.52 -29.85 6.94
N MET A 518 -0.20 -28.81 7.33
CA MET A 518 -1.34 -28.30 6.57
C MET A 518 -0.92 -27.79 5.17
N LEU A 519 0.22 -27.09 5.07
CA LEU A 519 0.77 -26.65 3.78
C LEU A 519 1.16 -27.82 2.88
N GLN A 520 1.70 -28.91 3.46
CA GLN A 520 2.01 -30.14 2.71
C GLN A 520 0.76 -30.77 2.11
N GLN A 521 -0.35 -30.77 2.86
CA GLN A 521 -1.61 -31.37 2.40
C GLN A 521 -2.20 -30.71 1.15
N VAL A 522 -1.84 -29.46 0.87
CA VAL A 522 -2.31 -28.70 -0.31
C VAL A 522 -1.22 -28.46 -1.35
N GLY A 523 -0.04 -29.09 -1.19
CA GLY A 523 1.08 -28.98 -2.14
C GLY A 523 1.86 -27.67 -2.05
N LEU A 524 1.76 -26.94 -0.94
CA LEU A 524 2.54 -25.73 -0.67
C LEU A 524 3.84 -26.01 0.11
N LEU A 525 4.03 -27.24 0.54
CA LEU A 525 5.29 -27.81 1.00
C LEU A 525 5.54 -29.10 0.20
N GLU A 526 6.59 -29.10 -0.60
CA GLU A 526 7.01 -30.28 -1.40
C GLU A 526 8.27 -30.90 -0.79
N GLY A 527 8.34 -32.19 -0.76
CA GLY A 527 9.49 -32.97 -0.27
C GLY A 527 9.10 -34.04 0.75
N GLY A 528 9.93 -35.07 0.90
CA GLY A 528 9.73 -36.16 1.86
C GLY A 528 9.36 -37.53 1.23
N LYS A 529 9.02 -37.58 -0.07
CA LYS A 529 8.58 -38.86 -0.70
C LYS A 529 9.69 -39.81 -1.16
N ASN A 530 10.97 -39.41 -1.10
CA ASN A 530 12.04 -40.28 -1.58
C ASN A 530 13.32 -40.16 -0.72
N PRO A 531 13.58 -41.13 0.18
CA PRO A 531 14.79 -41.13 1.01
C PRO A 531 16.09 -41.37 0.20
N VAL A 532 16.00 -41.71 -1.08
CA VAL A 532 17.15 -41.96 -1.97
C VAL A 532 17.61 -40.69 -2.70
N LEU A 533 16.71 -39.72 -2.90
CA LEU A 533 17.05 -38.39 -3.42
C LEU A 533 17.04 -37.44 -2.26
N HIS A 534 18.19 -36.96 -1.83
CA HIS A 534 18.36 -35.85 -0.86
C HIS A 534 17.81 -34.55 -1.44
N VAL A 535 16.52 -34.49 -1.74
CA VAL A 535 15.84 -33.28 -2.16
C VAL A 535 15.42 -32.54 -0.90
N ASN A 536 16.03 -31.40 -0.65
CA ASN A 536 15.59 -30.51 0.42
C ASN A 536 14.11 -30.15 0.19
N PRO A 537 13.26 -30.17 1.23
CA PRO A 537 11.88 -29.77 1.10
C PRO A 537 11.77 -28.32 0.58
N VAL A 538 10.88 -28.10 -0.39
CA VAL A 538 10.64 -26.77 -0.94
C VAL A 538 9.38 -26.22 -0.30
N LEU A 539 9.55 -25.23 0.57
CA LEU A 539 8.46 -24.49 1.18
C LEU A 539 8.07 -23.32 0.26
N HIS A 540 6.82 -23.29 -0.15
CA HIS A 540 6.30 -22.25 -1.06
C HIS A 540 5.74 -21.03 -0.33
N ILE A 541 5.42 -21.14 0.96
CA ILE A 541 4.99 -20.04 1.85
C ILE A 541 5.91 -20.05 3.07
N ASN A 542 6.47 -18.90 3.43
CA ASN A 542 7.28 -18.79 4.64
C ASN A 542 6.39 -18.94 5.88
N ILE A 543 6.83 -19.74 6.82
CA ILE A 543 6.21 -19.88 8.15
C ILE A 543 6.88 -18.88 9.08
N ILE A 544 6.12 -17.94 9.64
CA ILE A 544 6.65 -16.84 10.44
C ILE A 544 6.02 -16.91 11.84
N PRO A 545 6.78 -17.31 12.87
CA PRO A 545 6.30 -17.29 14.25
C PRO A 545 6.22 -15.84 14.75
N LEU A 546 5.14 -15.49 15.46
CA LEU A 546 4.96 -14.22 16.13
C LEU A 546 4.96 -14.45 17.65
N PHE A 547 5.88 -13.78 18.34
CA PHE A 547 6.05 -13.85 19.79
C PHE A 547 5.39 -12.63 20.43
N GLU A 548 4.35 -12.83 21.24
CA GLU A 548 3.49 -11.76 21.75
C GLU A 548 3.67 -11.53 23.26
N THR A 549 4.17 -12.52 23.99
CA THR A 549 4.42 -12.42 25.42
C THR A 549 5.91 -12.32 25.75
N ILE A 550 6.23 -11.92 26.99
CA ILE A 550 7.60 -11.89 27.46
C ILE A 550 8.18 -13.32 27.54
N GLU A 551 7.34 -14.29 27.87
CA GLU A 551 7.69 -15.72 27.93
C GLU A 551 8.06 -16.25 26.55
N ASP A 552 7.24 -15.95 25.51
CA ASP A 552 7.51 -16.33 24.13
C ASP A 552 8.87 -15.75 23.67
N LEU A 553 9.13 -14.47 23.95
CA LEU A 553 10.40 -13.83 23.62
C LEU A 553 11.60 -14.45 24.34
N ARG A 554 11.43 -14.95 25.58
CA ARG A 554 12.49 -15.64 26.30
C ARG A 554 12.75 -17.03 25.76
N GLY A 555 11.71 -17.68 25.21
CA GLY A 555 11.76 -19.04 24.67
C GLY A 555 12.10 -19.12 23.18
N CYS A 556 12.24 -18.01 22.46
CA CYS A 556 12.36 -17.98 20.99
C CYS A 556 13.75 -18.38 20.46
N GLY A 557 14.78 -18.51 21.33
CA GLY A 557 16.18 -18.80 20.98
C GLY A 557 16.50 -20.26 20.71
#